data_19442275d51e1e65de5b68aade4d1238
#
_entry.id   19442275d51e1e65de5b68aade4d1238
#
_cell.length_a   1.000
_cell.length_b   1.000
_cell.length_c   1.000
_cell.angle_alpha   90.00
_cell.angle_beta   90.00
_cell.angle_gamma   90.00
#
_symmetry.space_group_name_H-M   'P 1'
#
loop_
_entity.id
_entity.type
_entity.pdbx_description
1 polymer ?
#
loop_
_entity_poly.entity_id
_entity_poly.type
_entity_poly.pdbx_seq_one_letter_code
_entity_poly.pdbx_strand_id
1 'polypeptide(L)'
;MDEVLSVCDLDVGYRKGNPVLKRLHFSIRKGEIAVLLGGSGCGKSTVLRTLTGLLAPLGGSVSLFGRVFSTAEDPAEERGDKTLLKRIGLLFQGGALFGSMTLLENVLYPMQELSSVPAAIRERIARLRLGQVGLAAYADYMPREISGGMRKRAGIARALALDPEILFLDEPSAGLDPVTSAELDELILQIRAEQGMTFVIVSHELASIDAIADRALFLDRETQSLLEEGPPAVLRKESPHAAVRRFFSRRTHLTENR
;
A
#
# COMPACT_ATOMS: atom_id res chain seq x y z
N MET A 1 19.74 6.08 -8.74
CA MET A 1 18.30 5.74 -8.85
C MET A 1 17.62 6.51 -7.75
N ASP A 2 16.56 7.25 -8.07
CA ASP A 2 15.91 8.13 -7.09
C ASP A 2 15.09 7.32 -6.09
N GLU A 3 15.49 7.36 -4.82
CA GLU A 3 14.70 6.78 -3.74
C GLU A 3 13.55 7.74 -3.38
N VAL A 4 12.32 7.21 -3.34
CA VAL A 4 11.14 7.99 -2.98
C VAL A 4 10.75 7.80 -1.52
N LEU A 5 11.17 6.67 -0.92
CA LEU A 5 10.99 6.37 0.49
C LEU A 5 12.26 5.73 1.03
N SER A 6 12.69 6.13 2.21
CA SER A 6 13.77 5.48 2.95
C SER A 6 13.43 5.36 4.43
N VAL A 7 13.88 4.27 5.02
CA VAL A 7 13.64 3.88 6.41
C VAL A 7 14.98 3.62 7.07
N CYS A 8 15.21 4.29 8.20
CA CYS A 8 16.46 4.20 8.93
C CYS A 8 16.23 3.87 10.40
N ASP A 9 16.79 2.74 10.86
CA ASP A 9 16.69 2.23 12.24
C ASP A 9 15.26 2.21 12.80
N LEU A 10 14.26 1.96 11.96
CA LEU A 10 12.86 2.15 12.29
C LEU A 10 12.35 1.05 13.23
N ASP A 11 11.87 1.45 14.39
CA ASP A 11 11.10 0.63 15.31
C ASP A 11 9.62 0.94 15.17
N VAL A 12 8.79 -0.09 14.95
CA VAL A 12 7.34 0.06 14.80
C VAL A 12 6.56 -0.72 15.84
N GLY A 13 5.46 -0.15 16.32
CA GLY A 13 4.59 -0.79 17.31
C GLY A 13 3.62 0.20 17.93
N TYR A 14 2.79 -0.30 18.85
CA TYR A 14 1.72 0.49 19.49
C TYR A 14 2.08 0.97 20.91
N ARG A 15 3.14 0.42 21.50
CA ARG A 15 3.56 0.73 22.89
C ARG A 15 5.05 0.99 22.94
N LYS A 16 5.43 2.12 23.52
CA LYS A 16 6.84 2.46 23.79
C LYS A 16 7.50 1.36 24.62
N GLY A 17 8.68 0.92 24.21
CA GLY A 17 9.42 -0.17 24.86
C GLY A 17 9.02 -1.60 24.43
N ASN A 18 7.95 -1.75 23.63
CA ASN A 18 7.54 -3.06 23.10
C ASN A 18 7.24 -2.99 21.59
N PRO A 19 8.25 -2.78 20.74
CA PRO A 19 8.07 -2.74 19.30
C PRO A 19 7.69 -4.10 18.74
N VAL A 20 6.87 -4.10 17.68
CA VAL A 20 6.49 -5.28 16.90
C VAL A 20 7.63 -5.67 15.96
N LEU A 21 8.27 -4.68 15.34
CA LEU A 21 9.48 -4.84 14.52
C LEU A 21 10.48 -3.77 14.91
N LYS A 22 11.77 -4.09 14.75
CA LYS A 22 12.89 -3.27 15.22
C LYS A 22 13.94 -3.08 14.13
N ARG A 23 14.59 -1.92 14.18
CA ARG A 23 15.75 -1.58 13.36
C ARG A 23 15.56 -1.93 11.90
N LEU A 24 14.39 -1.59 11.35
CA LEU A 24 14.13 -1.77 9.94
C LEU A 24 14.98 -0.78 9.14
N HIS A 25 15.63 -1.30 8.10
CA HIS A 25 16.38 -0.53 7.12
C HIS A 25 15.97 -1.00 5.73
N PHE A 26 15.40 -0.13 4.92
CA PHE A 26 15.13 -0.37 3.51
C PHE A 26 14.81 0.94 2.81
N SER A 27 14.86 0.93 1.49
CA SER A 27 14.40 2.05 0.66
C SER A 27 13.51 1.56 -0.46
N ILE A 28 12.67 2.44 -1.02
CA ILE A 28 11.81 2.17 -2.17
C ILE A 28 12.21 3.13 -3.30
N ARG A 29 12.41 2.60 -4.50
CA ARG A 29 12.82 3.35 -5.68
C ARG A 29 11.60 3.90 -6.42
N LYS A 30 11.79 5.00 -7.13
CA LYS A 30 10.75 5.57 -7.99
C LYS A 30 10.29 4.55 -9.04
N GLY A 31 8.98 4.39 -9.20
CA GLY A 31 8.36 3.46 -10.15
C GLY A 31 8.46 1.98 -9.76
N GLU A 32 8.96 1.66 -8.56
CA GLU A 32 9.04 0.30 -8.04
C GLU A 32 7.70 -0.16 -7.47
N ILE A 33 7.35 -1.42 -7.67
CA ILE A 33 6.31 -2.12 -6.90
C ILE A 33 7.00 -2.99 -5.85
N ALA A 34 7.05 -2.49 -4.61
CA ALA A 34 7.59 -3.21 -3.46
C ALA A 34 6.47 -3.85 -2.64
N VAL A 35 6.62 -5.12 -2.29
CA VAL A 35 5.61 -5.85 -1.52
C VAL A 35 6.15 -6.24 -0.14
N LEU A 36 5.43 -5.85 0.93
CA LEU A 36 5.71 -6.25 2.30
C LEU A 36 5.10 -7.64 2.54
N LEU A 37 5.93 -8.62 2.76
CA LEU A 37 5.57 -10.02 3.00
C LEU A 37 5.82 -10.45 4.44
N GLY A 38 5.26 -11.58 4.81
CA GLY A 38 5.50 -12.21 6.12
C GLY A 38 4.25 -12.88 6.69
N GLY A 39 4.45 -13.64 7.75
CA GLY A 39 3.38 -14.37 8.44
C GLY A 39 2.28 -13.44 8.98
N SER A 40 1.10 -14.03 9.29
CA SER A 40 0.03 -13.28 9.94
C SER A 40 0.51 -12.70 11.27
N GLY A 41 0.20 -11.42 11.51
CA GLY A 41 0.57 -10.72 12.74
C GLY A 41 2.06 -10.38 12.88
N CYS A 42 2.90 -10.48 11.81
CA CYS A 42 4.30 -10.08 11.87
C CYS A 42 4.53 -8.56 11.85
N GLY A 43 3.49 -7.74 11.62
CA GLY A 43 3.60 -6.28 11.68
C GLY A 43 3.51 -5.55 10.34
N LYS A 44 3.16 -6.19 9.21
CA LYS A 44 3.06 -5.55 7.88
C LYS A 44 2.20 -4.28 7.87
N SER A 45 0.96 -4.38 8.33
CA SER A 45 0.06 -3.21 8.40
C SER A 45 0.53 -2.17 9.44
N THR A 46 1.30 -2.59 10.47
CA THR A 46 1.93 -1.66 11.41
C THR A 46 3.02 -0.84 10.72
N VAL A 47 3.89 -1.50 9.93
CA VAL A 47 4.88 -0.82 9.09
C VAL A 47 4.19 0.14 8.14
N LEU A 48 3.20 -0.32 7.36
CA LEU A 48 2.49 0.52 6.41
C LEU A 48 1.85 1.75 7.07
N ARG A 49 1.24 1.60 8.25
CA ARG A 49 0.70 2.74 9.02
C ARG A 49 1.77 3.72 9.47
N THR A 50 2.96 3.21 9.82
CA THR A 50 4.08 4.08 10.21
C THR A 50 4.65 4.81 8.99
N LEU A 51 4.80 4.13 7.85
CA LEU A 51 5.26 4.73 6.59
C LEU A 51 4.33 5.83 6.07
N THR A 52 3.04 5.75 6.40
CA THR A 52 2.02 6.73 5.98
C THR A 52 1.72 7.81 7.03
N GLY A 53 2.45 7.83 8.16
CA GLY A 53 2.25 8.79 9.24
C GLY A 53 1.03 8.56 10.12
N LEU A 54 0.26 7.47 9.89
CA LEU A 54 -0.90 7.11 10.71
C LEU A 54 -0.51 6.54 12.08
N LEU A 55 0.73 6.07 12.21
CA LEU A 55 1.30 5.58 13.45
C LEU A 55 2.70 6.17 13.62
N ALA A 56 3.00 6.68 14.80
CA ALA A 56 4.33 7.17 15.11
C ALA A 56 5.36 6.03 15.11
N PRO A 57 6.56 6.25 14.61
CA PRO A 57 7.69 5.38 14.89
C PRO A 57 7.97 5.34 16.40
N LEU A 58 8.44 4.19 16.89
CA LEU A 58 8.92 4.05 18.27
C LEU A 58 10.43 4.34 18.39
N GLY A 59 11.15 4.30 17.27
CA GLY A 59 12.56 4.61 17.08
C GLY A 59 12.87 4.83 15.62
N GLY A 60 13.97 5.51 15.30
CA GLY A 60 14.41 5.78 13.95
C GLY A 60 13.56 6.78 13.19
N SER A 61 13.60 6.72 11.86
CA SER A 61 12.95 7.70 11.00
C SER A 61 12.44 7.10 9.69
N VAL A 62 11.43 7.78 9.12
CA VAL A 62 10.91 7.59 7.77
C VAL A 62 11.16 8.87 6.99
N SER A 63 11.75 8.74 5.80
CA SER A 63 11.94 9.86 4.87
C SER A 63 11.14 9.59 3.60
N LEU A 64 10.47 10.62 3.07
CA LEU A 64 9.75 10.60 1.81
C LEU A 64 10.33 11.69 0.89
N PHE A 65 10.66 11.31 -0.33
CA PHE A 65 11.18 12.23 -1.36
C PHE A 65 12.40 13.05 -0.89
N GLY A 66 13.32 12.39 -0.14
CA GLY A 66 14.53 12.99 0.41
C GLY A 66 14.32 13.92 1.62
N ARG A 67 13.10 13.98 2.17
CA ARG A 67 12.77 14.78 3.38
C ARG A 67 12.33 13.86 4.51
N VAL A 68 12.78 14.16 5.73
CA VAL A 68 12.28 13.47 6.92
C VAL A 68 10.77 13.73 7.04
N PHE A 69 10.01 12.63 7.07
CA PHE A 69 8.55 12.67 7.13
C PHE A 69 8.03 12.40 8.54
N SER A 70 8.67 11.49 9.28
CA SER A 70 8.28 11.13 10.64
C SER A 70 9.47 10.56 11.41
N THR A 71 9.60 10.96 12.67
CA THR A 71 10.59 10.44 13.62
C THR A 71 9.91 10.02 14.93
N ALA A 72 10.64 9.29 15.78
CA ALA A 72 10.17 8.92 17.11
C ALA A 72 10.05 10.12 18.07
N GLU A 73 10.71 11.23 17.74
CA GLU A 73 10.79 12.46 18.54
C GLU A 73 9.70 13.48 18.15
N ASP A 74 9.04 13.27 17.01
CA ASP A 74 8.02 14.21 16.53
C ASP A 74 6.82 14.29 17.48
N PRO A 75 6.39 15.51 17.86
CA PRO A 75 5.12 15.72 18.55
C PRO A 75 3.96 15.13 17.74
N ALA A 76 2.93 14.63 18.44
CA ALA A 76 1.76 14.03 17.78
C ALA A 76 1.07 14.96 16.78
N GLU A 77 1.16 16.27 17.02
CA GLU A 77 0.52 17.35 16.25
C GLU A 77 1.32 17.74 15.00
N GLU A 78 2.62 17.43 14.94
CA GLU A 78 3.53 17.78 13.84
C GLU A 78 3.83 16.59 12.91
N ARG A 79 3.25 15.43 13.20
CA ARG A 79 3.48 14.22 12.43
C ARG A 79 2.89 14.31 11.04
N GLY A 80 3.75 14.06 10.07
CA GLY A 80 3.36 14.05 8.66
C GLY A 80 3.24 15.46 8.08
N ASP A 81 4.30 15.92 7.46
CA ASP A 81 4.25 17.16 6.68
C ASP A 81 3.08 17.10 5.69
N LYS A 82 2.09 17.98 5.86
CA LYS A 82 0.89 18.05 5.00
C LYS A 82 1.21 18.18 3.52
N THR A 83 2.37 18.74 3.18
CA THR A 83 2.82 18.85 1.80
C THR A 83 3.26 17.49 1.24
N LEU A 84 3.87 16.65 2.08
CA LEU A 84 4.23 15.28 1.72
C LEU A 84 3.03 14.35 1.71
N LEU A 85 2.04 14.54 2.62
CA LEU A 85 0.80 13.76 2.62
C LEU A 85 0.00 13.87 1.32
N LYS A 86 0.07 14.99 0.61
CA LYS A 86 -0.57 15.15 -0.70
C LYS A 86 0.09 14.32 -1.81
N ARG A 87 1.36 13.92 -1.61
CA ARG A 87 2.14 13.14 -2.56
C ARG A 87 2.03 11.64 -2.34
N ILE A 88 1.26 11.21 -1.33
CA ILE A 88 0.98 9.80 -1.03
C ILE A 88 -0.50 9.50 -1.18
N GLY A 89 -0.83 8.32 -1.70
CA GLY A 89 -2.18 7.78 -1.71
C GLY A 89 -2.26 6.52 -0.86
N LEU A 90 -3.43 6.26 -0.25
CA LEU A 90 -3.61 5.13 0.65
C LEU A 90 -4.90 4.39 0.38
N LEU A 91 -4.80 3.07 0.17
CA LEU A 91 -5.89 2.12 0.18
C LEU A 91 -5.81 1.27 1.45
N PHE A 92 -6.81 1.38 2.30
CA PHE A 92 -6.96 0.51 3.47
C PHE A 92 -7.59 -0.84 3.09
N GLN A 93 -7.35 -1.84 3.91
CA GLN A 93 -8.06 -3.12 3.83
C GLN A 93 -9.58 -2.89 3.77
N GLY A 94 -10.25 -3.51 2.79
CA GLY A 94 -11.70 -3.31 2.58
C GLY A 94 -12.10 -2.06 1.77
N GLY A 95 -11.14 -1.22 1.33
CA GLY A 95 -11.40 0.00 0.56
C GLY A 95 -11.67 1.22 1.43
N ALA A 96 -12.22 1.06 2.64
CA ALA A 96 -12.55 2.10 3.63
C ALA A 96 -13.28 3.32 3.04
N LEU A 97 -14.20 3.09 2.10
CA LEU A 97 -15.06 4.14 1.55
C LEU A 97 -16.04 4.64 2.60
N PHE A 98 -16.34 5.92 2.58
CA PHE A 98 -17.43 6.49 3.39
C PHE A 98 -18.76 5.95 2.88
N GLY A 99 -19.43 5.14 3.68
CA GLY A 99 -20.69 4.47 3.30
C GLY A 99 -21.87 5.40 3.07
N SER A 100 -21.79 6.64 3.56
CA SER A 100 -22.79 7.71 3.39
C SER A 100 -22.52 8.63 2.20
N MET A 101 -21.48 8.36 1.42
CA MET A 101 -21.06 9.13 0.25
C MET A 101 -21.11 8.26 -0.99
N THR A 102 -21.49 8.83 -2.15
CA THR A 102 -21.34 8.21 -3.46
C THR A 102 -19.88 7.94 -3.79
N LEU A 103 -19.58 7.17 -4.85
CA LEU A 103 -18.21 6.97 -5.30
C LEU A 103 -17.55 8.28 -5.71
N LEU A 104 -18.29 9.15 -6.40
CA LEU A 104 -17.81 10.48 -6.78
C LEU A 104 -17.44 11.31 -5.55
N GLU A 105 -18.31 11.38 -4.56
CA GLU A 105 -18.06 12.11 -3.31
C GLU A 105 -16.88 11.55 -2.54
N ASN A 106 -16.70 10.22 -2.49
CA ASN A 106 -15.54 9.59 -1.90
C ASN A 106 -14.22 10.03 -2.56
N VAL A 107 -14.19 10.14 -3.90
CA VAL A 107 -13.00 10.59 -4.64
C VAL A 107 -12.80 12.10 -4.52
N LEU A 108 -13.88 12.87 -4.42
CA LEU A 108 -13.83 14.33 -4.22
C LEU A 108 -13.29 14.71 -2.84
N TYR A 109 -13.55 13.91 -1.81
CA TYR A 109 -13.28 14.25 -0.42
C TYR A 109 -11.81 14.65 -0.16
N PRO A 110 -10.77 13.90 -0.56
CA PRO A 110 -9.39 14.33 -0.36
C PRO A 110 -9.04 15.67 -1.03
N MET A 111 -9.62 15.94 -2.19
CA MET A 111 -9.38 17.21 -2.89
C MET A 111 -10.10 18.38 -2.22
N GLN A 112 -11.25 18.14 -1.56
CA GLN A 112 -11.96 19.17 -0.80
C GLN A 112 -11.15 19.59 0.43
N GLU A 113 -10.58 18.63 1.13
CA GLU A 113 -9.85 18.86 2.38
C GLU A 113 -8.42 19.39 2.16
N LEU A 114 -7.76 18.96 1.08
CA LEU A 114 -6.32 19.13 0.94
C LEU A 114 -5.89 19.97 -0.28
N SER A 115 -6.82 20.38 -1.16
CA SER A 115 -6.47 21.18 -2.34
C SER A 115 -7.25 22.49 -2.43
N SER A 116 -6.65 23.47 -3.11
CA SER A 116 -7.28 24.76 -3.46
C SER A 116 -7.90 24.75 -4.86
N VAL A 117 -7.97 23.59 -5.52
CA VAL A 117 -8.53 23.44 -6.87
C VAL A 117 -10.02 23.79 -6.86
N PRO A 118 -10.53 24.61 -7.83
CA PRO A 118 -11.96 24.96 -7.91
C PRO A 118 -12.88 23.75 -8.00
N ALA A 119 -14.09 23.83 -7.43
CA ALA A 119 -15.04 22.71 -7.32
C ALA A 119 -15.34 22.03 -8.67
N ALA A 120 -15.60 22.81 -9.72
CA ALA A 120 -15.88 22.27 -11.06
C ALA A 120 -14.71 21.46 -11.65
N ILE A 121 -13.47 21.87 -11.35
CA ILE A 121 -12.28 21.13 -11.78
C ILE A 121 -12.09 19.87 -10.95
N ARG A 122 -12.30 19.93 -9.62
CA ARG A 122 -12.25 18.76 -8.74
C ARG A 122 -13.21 17.66 -9.20
N GLU A 123 -14.45 18.03 -9.56
CA GLU A 123 -15.42 17.05 -10.06
C GLU A 123 -14.95 16.38 -11.35
N ARG A 124 -14.40 17.13 -12.29
CA ARG A 124 -13.83 16.56 -13.52
C ARG A 124 -12.68 15.60 -13.24
N ILE A 125 -11.77 15.97 -12.32
CA ILE A 125 -10.69 15.09 -11.88
C ILE A 125 -11.26 13.81 -11.23
N ALA A 126 -12.23 13.92 -10.33
CA ALA A 126 -12.82 12.76 -9.66
C ALA A 126 -13.49 11.79 -10.65
N ARG A 127 -14.23 12.31 -11.65
CA ARG A 127 -14.82 11.48 -12.72
C ARG A 127 -13.74 10.83 -13.58
N LEU A 128 -12.64 11.54 -13.87
CA LEU A 128 -11.49 10.98 -14.59
C LEU A 128 -10.87 9.80 -13.78
N ARG A 129 -10.64 9.98 -12.48
CA ARG A 129 -10.09 8.92 -11.61
C ARG A 129 -11.01 7.69 -11.53
N LEU A 130 -12.32 7.90 -11.45
CA LEU A 130 -13.28 6.79 -11.55
C LEU A 130 -13.23 6.11 -12.92
N GLY A 131 -13.05 6.88 -14.00
CA GLY A 131 -12.84 6.31 -15.34
C GLY A 131 -11.59 5.45 -15.46
N GLN A 132 -10.48 5.89 -14.87
CA GLN A 132 -9.21 5.14 -14.86
C GLN A 132 -9.33 3.75 -14.20
N VAL A 133 -10.21 3.61 -13.21
CA VAL A 133 -10.45 2.32 -12.54
C VAL A 133 -11.67 1.57 -13.10
N GLY A 134 -12.23 2.01 -14.24
CA GLY A 134 -13.39 1.36 -14.89
C GLY A 134 -14.73 1.62 -14.21
N LEU A 135 -14.86 2.69 -13.41
CA LEU A 135 -16.08 3.01 -12.64
C LEU A 135 -16.78 4.29 -13.07
N ALA A 136 -16.55 4.80 -14.28
CA ALA A 136 -17.17 6.03 -14.76
C ALA A 136 -18.71 6.03 -14.68
N ALA A 137 -19.34 4.88 -15.05
CA ALA A 137 -20.80 4.72 -15.03
C ALA A 137 -21.39 4.57 -13.62
N TYR A 138 -20.55 4.37 -12.60
CA TYR A 138 -20.97 4.11 -11.21
C TYR A 138 -20.69 5.28 -10.28
N ALA A 139 -20.38 6.46 -10.81
CA ALA A 139 -19.97 7.64 -10.04
C ALA A 139 -20.99 8.01 -8.94
N ASP A 140 -22.26 7.91 -9.23
CA ASP A 140 -23.37 8.31 -8.34
C ASP A 140 -23.90 7.14 -7.47
N TYR A 141 -23.26 5.95 -7.54
CA TYR A 141 -23.60 4.79 -6.70
C TYR A 141 -22.99 4.90 -5.32
N MET A 142 -23.68 4.32 -4.34
CA MET A 142 -23.18 4.18 -2.97
C MET A 142 -22.28 2.94 -2.86
N PRO A 143 -21.32 2.90 -1.93
CA PRO A 143 -20.43 1.74 -1.74
C PRO A 143 -21.17 0.41 -1.50
N ARG A 144 -22.37 0.44 -0.92
CA ARG A 144 -23.20 -0.76 -0.68
C ARG A 144 -23.86 -1.33 -1.94
N GLU A 145 -23.93 -0.55 -3.03
CA GLU A 145 -24.61 -0.91 -4.27
C GLU A 145 -23.68 -1.57 -5.28
N ILE A 146 -22.38 -1.70 -4.96
CA ILE A 146 -21.34 -2.21 -5.84
C ILE A 146 -20.63 -3.44 -5.25
N SER A 147 -19.96 -4.23 -6.11
CA SER A 147 -19.22 -5.42 -5.71
C SER A 147 -17.99 -5.12 -4.82
N GLY A 148 -17.41 -6.16 -4.21
CA GLY A 148 -16.16 -6.05 -3.42
C GLY A 148 -14.99 -5.52 -4.25
N GLY A 149 -14.81 -6.03 -5.46
CA GLY A 149 -13.78 -5.57 -6.39
C GLY A 149 -13.97 -4.11 -6.81
N MET A 150 -15.22 -3.72 -7.12
CA MET A 150 -15.54 -2.32 -7.44
C MET A 150 -15.25 -1.39 -6.26
N ARG A 151 -15.51 -1.80 -5.01
CA ARG A 151 -15.13 -1.01 -3.82
C ARG A 151 -13.63 -0.81 -3.71
N LYS A 152 -12.81 -1.84 -4.01
CA LYS A 152 -11.34 -1.75 -4.03
C LYS A 152 -10.86 -0.77 -5.10
N ARG A 153 -11.40 -0.88 -6.32
CA ARG A 153 -11.09 0.03 -7.43
C ARG A 153 -11.48 1.48 -7.10
N ALA A 154 -12.65 1.71 -6.50
CA ALA A 154 -13.06 3.05 -6.05
C ALA A 154 -12.14 3.60 -4.96
N GLY A 155 -11.66 2.75 -4.04
CA GLY A 155 -10.64 3.11 -3.05
C GLY A 155 -9.31 3.52 -3.69
N ILE A 156 -8.89 2.86 -4.77
CA ILE A 156 -7.72 3.27 -5.57
C ILE A 156 -7.98 4.62 -6.25
N ALA A 157 -9.17 4.84 -6.86
CA ALA A 157 -9.52 6.13 -7.46
C ALA A 157 -9.44 7.28 -6.43
N ARG A 158 -9.91 7.04 -5.20
CA ARG A 158 -9.79 8.00 -4.10
C ARG A 158 -8.32 8.23 -3.71
N ALA A 159 -7.51 7.19 -3.64
CA ALA A 159 -6.09 7.31 -3.35
C ALA A 159 -5.33 8.11 -4.41
N LEU A 160 -5.78 8.06 -5.68
CA LEU A 160 -5.24 8.82 -6.81
C LEU A 160 -5.74 10.28 -6.89
N ALA A 161 -6.69 10.70 -6.05
CA ALA A 161 -7.39 11.98 -6.19
C ALA A 161 -6.47 13.22 -6.18
N LEU A 162 -5.38 13.17 -5.42
CA LEU A 162 -4.41 14.27 -5.27
C LEU A 162 -3.18 14.15 -6.19
N ASP A 163 -3.22 13.22 -7.15
CA ASP A 163 -2.08 12.94 -8.05
C ASP A 163 -0.79 12.58 -7.29
N PRO A 164 -0.84 11.53 -6.44
CA PRO A 164 0.30 11.13 -5.63
C PRO A 164 1.43 10.55 -6.48
N GLU A 165 2.64 10.47 -5.89
CA GLU A 165 3.81 9.83 -6.51
C GLU A 165 4.05 8.40 -5.99
N ILE A 166 3.43 8.05 -4.84
CA ILE A 166 3.49 6.73 -4.22
C ILE A 166 2.12 6.32 -3.69
N LEU A 167 1.73 5.07 -3.94
CA LEU A 167 0.52 4.45 -3.41
C LEU A 167 0.87 3.36 -2.40
N PHE A 168 0.24 3.43 -1.24
CA PHE A 168 0.29 2.39 -0.21
C PHE A 168 -1.02 1.59 -0.23
N LEU A 169 -0.93 0.28 -0.46
CA LEU A 169 -2.10 -0.60 -0.56
C LEU A 169 -2.04 -1.68 0.52
N ASP A 170 -3.01 -1.69 1.43
CA ASP A 170 -3.12 -2.71 2.47
C ASP A 170 -4.08 -3.81 2.03
N GLU A 171 -3.55 -4.98 1.66
CA GLU A 171 -4.29 -6.17 1.21
C GLU A 171 -5.32 -5.86 0.10
N PRO A 172 -4.90 -5.31 -1.06
CA PRO A 172 -5.83 -4.85 -2.09
C PRO A 172 -6.70 -5.96 -2.66
N SER A 173 -6.16 -7.17 -2.85
CA SER A 173 -6.86 -8.33 -3.42
C SER A 173 -7.59 -9.19 -2.38
N ALA A 174 -7.42 -8.91 -1.08
CA ALA A 174 -8.03 -9.75 -0.03
C ALA A 174 -9.56 -9.84 -0.15
N GLY A 175 -10.06 -11.10 -0.18
CA GLY A 175 -11.49 -11.40 -0.27
C GLY A 175 -12.09 -11.27 -1.67
N LEU A 176 -11.26 -11.12 -2.71
CA LEU A 176 -11.68 -11.18 -4.10
C LEU A 176 -11.53 -12.61 -4.64
N ASP A 177 -12.32 -12.94 -5.65
CA ASP A 177 -12.11 -14.14 -6.45
C ASP A 177 -10.85 -13.99 -7.34
N PRO A 178 -10.28 -15.10 -7.86
CA PRO A 178 -9.03 -15.04 -8.61
C PRO A 178 -9.09 -14.18 -9.87
N VAL A 179 -10.24 -14.11 -10.55
CA VAL A 179 -10.39 -13.30 -11.77
C VAL A 179 -10.36 -11.82 -11.42
N THR A 180 -11.20 -11.41 -10.45
CA THR A 180 -11.25 -10.02 -9.96
C THR A 180 -9.91 -9.57 -9.36
N SER A 181 -9.15 -10.50 -8.72
CA SER A 181 -7.81 -10.22 -8.21
C SER A 181 -6.83 -9.94 -9.36
N ALA A 182 -6.84 -10.78 -10.40
CA ALA A 182 -5.98 -10.58 -11.57
C ALA A 182 -6.30 -9.25 -12.30
N GLU A 183 -7.57 -8.91 -12.46
CA GLU A 183 -7.97 -7.62 -13.03
C GLU A 183 -7.49 -6.42 -12.19
N LEU A 184 -7.41 -6.57 -10.87
CA LEU A 184 -6.88 -5.53 -9.99
C LEU A 184 -5.36 -5.41 -10.14
N ASP A 185 -4.66 -6.53 -10.30
CA ASP A 185 -3.22 -6.57 -10.56
C ASP A 185 -2.89 -5.89 -11.91
N GLU A 186 -3.67 -6.16 -12.95
CA GLU A 186 -3.55 -5.48 -14.26
C GLU A 186 -3.76 -3.96 -14.13
N LEU A 187 -4.76 -3.53 -13.35
CA LEU A 187 -4.99 -2.11 -13.08
C LEU A 187 -3.79 -1.46 -12.39
N ILE A 188 -3.16 -2.12 -11.41
CA ILE A 188 -1.96 -1.63 -10.72
C ILE A 188 -0.81 -1.47 -11.71
N LEU A 189 -0.58 -2.47 -12.58
CA LEU A 189 0.46 -2.41 -13.62
C LEU A 189 0.19 -1.30 -14.63
N GLN A 190 -1.07 -1.11 -15.04
CA GLN A 190 -1.46 -0.05 -15.95
C GLN A 190 -1.19 1.34 -15.34
N ILE A 191 -1.61 1.60 -14.10
CA ILE A 191 -1.35 2.85 -13.40
C ILE A 191 0.15 3.12 -13.29
N ARG A 192 0.94 2.08 -12.96
CA ARG A 192 2.40 2.16 -12.94
C ARG A 192 2.97 2.59 -14.29
N ALA A 193 2.56 1.92 -15.36
CA ALA A 193 3.09 2.16 -16.70
C ALA A 193 2.74 3.56 -17.24
N GLU A 194 1.50 4.02 -17.00
CA GLU A 194 1.01 5.31 -17.48
C GLU A 194 1.54 6.50 -16.69
N GLN A 195 1.76 6.37 -15.39
CA GLN A 195 2.06 7.48 -14.49
C GLN A 195 3.44 7.40 -13.83
N GLY A 196 4.20 6.34 -14.06
CA GLY A 196 5.46 6.11 -13.35
C GLY A 196 5.27 5.93 -11.83
N MET A 197 4.06 5.46 -11.43
CA MET A 197 3.64 5.36 -10.04
C MET A 197 4.49 4.35 -9.26
N THR A 198 4.84 4.71 -8.03
CA THR A 198 5.48 3.81 -7.08
C THR A 198 4.43 3.14 -6.19
N PHE A 199 4.63 1.88 -5.84
CA PHE A 199 3.71 1.16 -4.97
C PHE A 199 4.42 0.50 -3.80
N VAL A 200 3.81 0.58 -2.62
CA VAL A 200 4.14 -0.24 -1.45
C VAL A 200 2.89 -1.03 -1.07
N ILE A 201 2.94 -2.34 -1.26
CA ILE A 201 1.77 -3.21 -1.13
C ILE A 201 1.98 -4.19 0.02
N VAL A 202 1.02 -4.30 0.93
CA VAL A 202 0.94 -5.42 1.85
C VAL A 202 0.10 -6.50 1.19
N SER A 203 0.64 -7.69 1.00
CA SER A 203 -0.11 -8.83 0.46
C SER A 203 0.38 -10.16 1.01
N HIS A 204 -0.50 -11.15 0.99
CA HIS A 204 -0.20 -12.55 1.22
C HIS A 204 -0.63 -13.45 0.04
N GLU A 205 -1.15 -12.87 -1.02
CA GLU A 205 -1.62 -13.51 -2.25
C GLU A 205 -0.44 -13.79 -3.19
N LEU A 206 0.05 -15.03 -3.20
CA LEU A 206 1.25 -15.40 -3.99
C LEU A 206 1.09 -15.13 -5.49
N ALA A 207 -0.12 -15.31 -6.06
CA ALA A 207 -0.37 -15.07 -7.46
C ALA A 207 -0.16 -13.59 -7.82
N SER A 208 -0.72 -12.66 -7.03
CA SER A 208 -0.53 -11.22 -7.22
C SER A 208 0.93 -10.82 -7.02
N ILE A 209 1.59 -11.34 -5.96
CA ILE A 209 3.01 -11.06 -5.70
C ILE A 209 3.87 -11.44 -6.92
N ASP A 210 3.65 -12.64 -7.49
CA ASP A 210 4.38 -13.10 -8.66
C ASP A 210 4.09 -12.30 -9.93
N ALA A 211 2.86 -11.77 -10.05
CA ALA A 211 2.43 -11.03 -11.23
C ALA A 211 2.96 -9.58 -11.26
N ILE A 212 3.03 -8.90 -10.10
CA ILE A 212 3.24 -7.45 -10.09
C ILE A 212 4.51 -6.99 -9.35
N ALA A 213 5.07 -7.78 -8.41
CA ALA A 213 6.12 -7.28 -7.54
C ALA A 213 7.50 -7.31 -8.21
N ASP A 214 8.19 -6.17 -8.19
CA ASP A 214 9.62 -6.10 -8.56
C ASP A 214 10.48 -6.62 -7.41
N ARG A 215 10.11 -6.29 -6.17
CA ARG A 215 10.84 -6.66 -4.96
C ARG A 215 9.89 -6.97 -3.81
N ALA A 216 10.22 -8.00 -3.06
CA ALA A 216 9.56 -8.36 -1.82
C ALA A 216 10.47 -8.06 -0.63
N LEU A 217 9.89 -7.53 0.44
CA LEU A 217 10.52 -7.29 1.73
C LEU A 217 9.88 -8.24 2.75
N PHE A 218 10.60 -9.27 3.17
CA PHE A 218 10.08 -10.29 4.05
C PHE A 218 10.29 -9.93 5.52
N LEU A 219 9.19 -9.59 6.20
CA LEU A 219 9.16 -9.27 7.62
C LEU A 219 8.94 -10.53 8.44
N ASP A 220 9.74 -10.72 9.47
CA ASP A 220 9.66 -11.89 10.32
C ASP A 220 9.31 -11.54 11.77
N ARG A 221 8.39 -12.32 12.34
CA ARG A 221 7.91 -12.12 13.71
C ARG A 221 8.91 -12.60 14.76
N GLU A 222 9.67 -13.67 14.47
CA GLU A 222 10.57 -14.27 15.44
C GLU A 222 11.80 -13.40 15.65
N THR A 223 12.39 -12.91 14.57
CA THR A 223 13.52 -11.96 14.60
C THR A 223 13.09 -10.52 14.84
N GLN A 224 11.80 -10.23 14.70
CA GLN A 224 11.23 -8.88 14.76
C GLN A 224 11.92 -7.89 13.80
N SER A 225 12.30 -8.34 12.62
CA SER A 225 13.08 -7.54 11.66
C SER A 225 12.71 -7.81 10.21
N LEU A 226 13.30 -7.04 9.29
CA LEU A 226 13.38 -7.38 7.89
C LEU A 226 14.39 -8.53 7.74
N LEU A 227 13.89 -9.72 7.40
CA LEU A 227 14.71 -10.93 7.34
C LEU A 227 15.47 -11.03 6.02
N GLU A 228 14.81 -10.67 4.92
CA GLU A 228 15.38 -10.73 3.57
C GLU A 228 14.60 -9.85 2.61
N GLU A 229 15.26 -9.34 1.57
CA GLU A 229 14.62 -8.63 0.48
C GLU A 229 15.20 -9.03 -0.87
N GLY A 230 14.36 -8.99 -1.91
CA GLY A 230 14.76 -9.31 -3.28
C GLY A 230 13.58 -9.62 -4.19
N PRO A 231 13.83 -9.90 -5.47
CA PRO A 231 12.78 -10.34 -6.39
C PRO A 231 12.09 -11.61 -5.87
N PRO A 232 10.73 -11.70 -5.92
CA PRO A 232 9.98 -12.85 -5.40
C PRO A 232 10.48 -14.21 -5.90
N ALA A 233 10.83 -14.28 -7.19
CA ALA A 233 11.32 -15.50 -7.82
C ALA A 233 12.68 -15.98 -7.24
N VAL A 234 13.56 -15.03 -6.88
CA VAL A 234 14.85 -15.32 -6.23
C VAL A 234 14.63 -15.78 -4.80
N LEU A 235 13.83 -15.04 -4.03
CA LEU A 235 13.52 -15.37 -2.64
C LEU A 235 12.90 -16.77 -2.52
N ARG A 236 12.04 -17.15 -3.46
CA ARG A 236 11.42 -18.48 -3.50
C ARG A 236 12.43 -19.61 -3.68
N LYS A 237 13.42 -19.42 -4.56
CA LYS A 237 14.36 -20.47 -4.96
C LYS A 237 15.62 -20.52 -4.10
N GLU A 238 16.14 -19.35 -3.72
CA GLU A 238 17.52 -19.19 -3.25
C GLU A 238 17.61 -18.72 -1.81
N SER A 239 16.49 -18.33 -1.17
CA SER A 239 16.52 -17.85 0.21
C SER A 239 17.17 -18.86 1.16
N PRO A 240 18.15 -18.46 1.97
CA PRO A 240 18.73 -19.29 3.02
C PRO A 240 17.75 -19.50 4.19
N HIS A 241 16.74 -18.62 4.32
CA HIS A 241 15.82 -18.60 5.44
C HIS A 241 14.63 -19.56 5.23
N ALA A 242 14.48 -20.54 6.14
CA ALA A 242 13.38 -21.51 6.09
C ALA A 242 11.99 -20.86 6.17
N ALA A 243 11.86 -19.72 6.88
CA ALA A 243 10.61 -18.97 6.99
C ALA A 243 10.18 -18.41 5.62
N VAL A 244 11.11 -17.84 4.84
CA VAL A 244 10.88 -17.32 3.48
C VAL A 244 10.46 -18.45 2.55
N ARG A 245 11.26 -19.53 2.47
CA ARG A 245 10.92 -20.71 1.64
C ARG A 245 9.56 -21.28 1.97
N ARG A 246 9.23 -21.40 3.25
CA ARG A 246 7.93 -21.92 3.75
C ARG A 246 6.75 -21.02 3.36
N PHE A 247 6.96 -19.71 3.34
CA PHE A 247 5.94 -18.77 2.89
C PHE A 247 5.57 -19.00 1.42
N PHE A 248 6.56 -19.12 0.55
CA PHE A 248 6.35 -19.35 -0.88
C PHE A 248 5.90 -20.78 -1.24
N SER A 249 6.18 -21.78 -0.39
CA SER A 249 5.83 -23.19 -0.65
C SER A 249 4.40 -23.57 -0.24
N ARG A 250 3.64 -22.70 0.43
CA ARG A 250 2.27 -22.99 0.92
C ARG A 250 1.25 -23.39 -0.16
N ARG A 251 1.56 -23.24 -1.43
CA ARG A 251 0.72 -23.71 -2.56
C ARG A 251 1.00 -25.12 -3.04
N THR A 252 2.13 -25.71 -2.71
CA THR A 252 2.53 -27.03 -3.26
C THR A 252 1.73 -28.19 -2.70
N HIS A 253 1.11 -28.05 -1.53
CA HIS A 253 0.38 -29.16 -0.90
C HIS A 253 -1.08 -29.32 -1.32
N LEU A 254 -1.65 -28.39 -2.09
CA LEU A 254 -3.05 -28.49 -2.55
C LEU A 254 -3.20 -29.03 -3.98
N THR A 255 -2.10 -29.18 -4.74
CA THR A 255 -2.10 -29.65 -6.13
C THR A 255 -1.55 -31.07 -6.31
N GLU A 256 -0.97 -31.71 -5.28
CA GLU A 256 -0.44 -33.07 -5.38
C GLU A 256 -1.42 -34.18 -4.91
N ASN A 257 -2.64 -33.81 -4.51
CA ASN A 257 -3.71 -34.75 -4.16
C ASN A 257 -4.93 -34.61 -5.09
N ARG A 258 -4.70 -34.72 -6.41
CA ARG A 258 -5.76 -35.04 -7.38
C ARG A 258 -5.24 -36.00 -8.45
#